data_3749bb78ca4d7d2ac4c50ba488bc6cf3
#
_entry.id   3749bb78ca4d7d2ac4c50ba488bc6cf3
#
_cell.length_a   1.000
_cell.length_b   1.000
_cell.length_c   1.000
_cell.angle_alpha   90.00
_cell.angle_beta   90.00
_cell.angle_gamma   90.00
#
_symmetry.space_group_name_H-M   'P 1'
#
loop_
_entity.id
_entity.type
_entity.pdbx_description
1 polymer ?
#
loop_
_entity_poly.entity_id
_entity_poly.type
_entity_poly.pdbx_seq_one_letter_code
_entity_poly.pdbx_strand_id
1 'polypeptide(L)'
;AFGNTVTTTGSAVIFAGEDTADEIHRRIYKLMPGGLSGRIDPAKLHIIPLPNTGGPFAIARKCRSSDEFCLTEEFESIKTQLEAISDLALVVFDPLASFAGLDLNADPRAASYITGQLAALATTTNAAVIVAHHIRKNDGITTPQEARDAIRGTTAIVDGVRFAIAFWANTAEEKKIFAELDQEYRPNACFKGAVVKANFGADRTVRNYIRSEARAVLEEVPVKIVPKALSAEEFDKLLIEAISEAENAGTPFAISGISGLYENREKLPLELQDTSRDFIRNTAKRLLASGQICRTGQTGNGDKKWLGIPDAGRCA
;
A
#
# COMPACT_ATOMS: atom_id res chain seq x y z
N ALA A 1 -7.70 -15.49 2.38
CA ALA A 1 -6.58 -14.71 1.88
C ALA A 1 -6.66 -13.30 2.49
N PHE A 2 -5.55 -12.72 2.88
CA PHE A 2 -5.45 -11.36 3.43
C PHE A 2 -6.43 -11.08 4.59
N GLY A 3 -6.60 -12.04 5.50
CA GLY A 3 -7.55 -11.96 6.61
C GLY A 3 -9.02 -12.23 6.23
N ASN A 4 -9.31 -12.51 4.96
CA ASN A 4 -10.65 -12.81 4.49
C ASN A 4 -10.84 -14.30 4.19
N THR A 5 -12.07 -14.77 4.36
CA THR A 5 -12.47 -16.12 4.00
C THR A 5 -12.63 -16.24 2.48
N VAL A 6 -12.14 -17.34 1.89
CA VAL A 6 -12.43 -17.69 0.50
C VAL A 6 -13.85 -18.24 0.45
N THR A 7 -14.75 -17.59 -0.27
CA THR A 7 -16.16 -17.96 -0.35
C THR A 7 -16.51 -18.79 -1.58
N THR A 8 -15.66 -18.74 -2.62
CA THR A 8 -15.87 -19.46 -3.87
C THR A 8 -14.68 -20.35 -4.14
N THR A 9 -14.93 -21.61 -4.47
CA THR A 9 -13.91 -22.59 -4.87
C THR A 9 -14.07 -22.90 -6.34
N GLY A 10 -12.97 -23.26 -7.02
CA GLY A 10 -12.97 -23.59 -8.43
C GLY A 10 -11.54 -23.68 -8.97
N SER A 11 -11.42 -23.69 -10.28
CA SER A 11 -10.15 -23.73 -10.98
C SER A 11 -9.42 -22.37 -10.85
N ALA A 12 -8.10 -22.42 -10.71
CA ALA A 12 -7.22 -21.25 -10.68
C ALA A 12 -6.19 -21.33 -11.80
N VAL A 13 -6.01 -20.23 -12.52
CA VAL A 13 -4.98 -20.07 -13.56
C VAL A 13 -4.02 -18.96 -13.14
N ILE A 14 -2.73 -19.26 -13.08
CA ILE A 14 -1.67 -18.33 -12.68
C ILE A 14 -0.67 -18.21 -13.83
N PHE A 15 -0.57 -17.02 -14.40
CA PHE A 15 0.44 -16.68 -15.38
C PHE A 15 1.64 -16.09 -14.64
N ALA A 16 2.73 -16.85 -14.54
CA ALA A 16 3.98 -16.42 -13.91
C ALA A 16 4.92 -15.88 -15.00
N GLY A 17 5.07 -14.55 -15.05
CA GLY A 17 5.84 -13.85 -16.09
C GLY A 17 7.34 -13.83 -15.86
N GLU A 18 7.78 -14.00 -14.61
CA GLU A 18 9.19 -13.89 -14.23
C GLU A 18 9.76 -15.18 -13.62
N ASP A 19 8.93 -15.98 -12.98
CA ASP A 19 9.36 -17.21 -12.31
C ASP A 19 9.43 -18.41 -13.25
N THR A 20 10.53 -19.17 -13.15
CA THR A 20 10.68 -20.45 -13.85
C THR A 20 9.89 -21.57 -13.16
N ALA A 21 9.65 -22.67 -13.89
CA ALA A 21 9.00 -23.87 -13.34
C ALA A 21 9.68 -24.38 -12.07
N ASP A 22 11.03 -24.37 -12.02
CA ASP A 22 11.80 -24.81 -10.85
C ASP A 22 11.60 -23.90 -9.65
N GLU A 23 11.54 -22.58 -9.87
CA GLU A 23 11.28 -21.62 -8.78
C GLU A 23 9.86 -21.76 -8.24
N ILE A 24 8.88 -21.89 -9.10
CA ILE A 24 7.48 -22.15 -8.73
C ILE A 24 7.38 -23.45 -7.92
N HIS A 25 8.04 -24.52 -8.38
CA HIS A 25 8.05 -25.80 -7.67
C HIS A 25 8.65 -25.66 -6.26
N ARG A 26 9.77 -24.95 -6.13
CA ARG A 26 10.40 -24.68 -4.81
C ARG A 26 9.48 -23.89 -3.88
N ARG A 27 8.78 -22.87 -4.40
CA ARG A 27 7.81 -22.07 -3.60
C ARG A 27 6.63 -22.91 -3.16
N ILE A 28 6.05 -23.70 -4.04
CA ILE A 28 4.94 -24.58 -3.70
C ILE A 28 5.35 -25.60 -2.65
N TYR A 29 6.54 -26.20 -2.79
CA TYR A 29 7.07 -27.14 -1.81
C TYR A 29 7.25 -26.51 -0.42
N LYS A 30 7.72 -25.26 -0.34
CA LYS A 30 7.84 -24.52 0.92
C LYS A 30 6.48 -24.16 1.52
N LEU A 31 5.50 -23.80 0.67
CA LEU A 31 4.14 -23.49 1.11
C LEU A 31 3.44 -24.72 1.71
N MET A 32 3.71 -25.87 1.17
CA MET A 32 3.09 -27.14 1.53
C MET A 32 4.15 -28.21 1.82
N PRO A 33 4.75 -28.23 3.01
CA PRO A 33 5.65 -29.30 3.40
C PRO A 33 4.93 -30.65 3.26
N GLY A 34 5.46 -31.53 2.40
CA GLY A 34 4.82 -32.80 2.02
C GLY A 34 4.08 -32.77 0.67
N GLY A 35 4.18 -31.65 -0.06
CA GLY A 35 3.65 -31.51 -1.43
C GLY A 35 2.14 -31.24 -1.53
N LEU A 36 1.67 -31.12 -2.76
CA LEU A 36 0.25 -30.82 -3.09
C LEU A 36 -0.67 -32.03 -2.88
N SER A 37 -0.11 -33.21 -2.72
CA SER A 37 -0.85 -34.48 -2.69
C SER A 37 -1.94 -34.49 -1.60
N GLY A 38 -3.18 -34.66 -2.06
CA GLY A 38 -4.37 -34.74 -1.20
C GLY A 38 -4.93 -33.42 -0.66
N ARG A 39 -4.28 -32.28 -0.95
CA ARG A 39 -4.74 -30.94 -0.50
C ARG A 39 -5.24 -30.03 -1.63
N ILE A 40 -4.73 -30.23 -2.82
CA ILE A 40 -5.13 -29.48 -4.02
C ILE A 40 -5.40 -30.51 -5.10
N ASP A 41 -6.50 -30.34 -5.82
CA ASP A 41 -6.77 -31.05 -7.06
C ASP A 41 -5.84 -30.50 -8.14
N PRO A 42 -4.87 -31.28 -8.66
CA PRO A 42 -3.95 -30.79 -9.70
C PRO A 42 -4.69 -30.38 -10.98
N ALA A 43 -5.88 -30.92 -11.23
CA ALA A 43 -6.69 -30.56 -12.39
C ALA A 43 -7.32 -29.16 -12.26
N LYS A 44 -7.29 -28.57 -11.06
CA LYS A 44 -7.86 -27.25 -10.78
C LYS A 44 -6.83 -26.15 -10.56
N LEU A 45 -5.53 -26.46 -10.52
CA LEU A 45 -4.48 -25.48 -10.37
C LEU A 45 -3.55 -25.50 -11.60
N HIS A 46 -3.72 -24.51 -12.46
CA HIS A 46 -2.90 -24.32 -13.64
C HIS A 46 -1.92 -23.20 -13.42
N ILE A 47 -0.63 -23.51 -13.28
CA ILE A 47 0.44 -22.51 -13.17
C ILE A 47 1.26 -22.58 -14.46
N ILE A 48 1.37 -21.46 -15.14
CA ILE A 48 2.01 -21.34 -16.44
C ILE A 48 3.30 -20.54 -16.30
N PRO A 49 4.47 -21.20 -16.20
CA PRO A 49 5.77 -20.54 -16.10
C PRO A 49 6.19 -20.03 -17.48
N LEU A 50 5.89 -18.80 -17.80
CA LEU A 50 6.09 -18.23 -19.14
C LEU A 50 7.57 -18.16 -19.57
N PRO A 51 8.56 -17.96 -18.68
CA PRO A 51 9.96 -18.07 -19.08
C PRO A 51 10.34 -19.43 -19.70
N ASN A 52 9.61 -20.50 -19.36
CA ASN A 52 9.83 -21.84 -19.91
C ASN A 52 9.05 -22.08 -21.23
N THR A 53 8.14 -21.18 -21.60
CA THR A 53 7.23 -21.35 -22.75
C THR A 53 7.35 -20.25 -23.81
N GLY A 54 8.47 -19.56 -23.84
CA GLY A 54 8.75 -18.51 -24.84
C GLY A 54 8.61 -17.06 -24.32
N GLY A 55 8.28 -16.89 -23.05
CA GLY A 55 8.14 -15.59 -22.40
C GLY A 55 6.70 -15.10 -22.26
N PRO A 56 6.48 -13.99 -21.56
CA PRO A 56 5.17 -13.42 -21.36
C PRO A 56 4.59 -12.86 -22.67
N PHE A 57 3.28 -13.01 -22.82
CA PHE A 57 2.51 -12.37 -23.89
C PHE A 57 2.09 -10.96 -23.49
N ALA A 58 1.79 -10.11 -24.47
CA ALA A 58 1.24 -8.79 -24.21
C ALA A 58 -0.30 -8.83 -24.22
N ILE A 59 -0.93 -8.15 -23.23
CA ILE A 59 -2.40 -7.97 -23.21
C ILE A 59 -2.82 -7.03 -24.34
N ALA A 60 -2.10 -5.91 -24.51
CA ALA A 60 -2.46 -4.91 -25.50
C ALA A 60 -1.23 -4.33 -26.19
N ARG A 61 -1.45 -3.65 -27.29
CA ARG A 61 -0.47 -2.91 -28.06
C ARG A 61 -1.10 -1.65 -28.64
N LYS A 62 -0.29 -0.70 -29.12
CA LYS A 62 -0.81 0.37 -29.96
C LYS A 62 -1.32 -0.18 -31.28
N CYS A 63 -2.47 0.29 -31.72
CA CYS A 63 -3.02 -0.08 -33.02
C CYS A 63 -2.12 0.45 -34.15
N ARG A 64 -2.00 -0.30 -35.26
CA ARG A 64 -1.09 0.06 -36.36
C ARG A 64 -1.47 1.35 -37.09
N SER A 65 -2.75 1.71 -37.08
CA SER A 65 -3.31 2.79 -37.91
C SER A 65 -3.85 3.99 -37.11
N SER A 66 -3.77 3.93 -35.78
CA SER A 66 -4.28 5.00 -34.91
C SER A 66 -3.49 5.05 -33.59
N ASP A 67 -3.68 6.13 -32.82
CA ASP A 67 -3.12 6.26 -31.46
C ASP A 67 -3.97 5.56 -30.39
N GLU A 68 -4.81 4.61 -30.82
CA GLU A 68 -5.65 3.78 -29.98
C GLU A 68 -4.92 2.51 -29.53
N PHE A 69 -5.48 1.82 -28.53
CA PHE A 69 -5.00 0.54 -28.04
C PHE A 69 -5.86 -0.59 -28.57
N CYS A 70 -5.21 -1.70 -28.93
CA CYS A 70 -5.84 -2.92 -29.40
C CYS A 70 -5.37 -4.09 -28.51
N LEU A 71 -6.25 -5.05 -28.26
CA LEU A 71 -5.83 -6.32 -27.69
C LEU A 71 -4.90 -7.06 -28.66
N THR A 72 -4.04 -7.90 -28.12
CA THR A 72 -3.22 -8.81 -28.94
C THR A 72 -4.00 -10.07 -29.28
N GLU A 73 -3.63 -10.73 -30.37
CA GLU A 73 -4.25 -12.01 -30.77
C GLU A 73 -3.98 -13.11 -29.74
N GLU A 74 -2.80 -13.06 -29.11
CA GLU A 74 -2.41 -13.96 -28.03
C GLU A 74 -3.34 -13.80 -26.82
N PHE A 75 -3.62 -12.58 -26.40
CA PHE A 75 -4.50 -12.35 -25.27
C PHE A 75 -5.96 -12.72 -25.57
N GLU A 76 -6.46 -12.47 -26.78
CA GLU A 76 -7.79 -12.89 -27.21
C GLU A 76 -7.92 -14.43 -27.22
N SER A 77 -6.87 -15.14 -27.66
CA SER A 77 -6.82 -16.61 -27.61
C SER A 77 -6.85 -17.12 -26.15
N ILE A 78 -6.06 -16.50 -25.26
CA ILE A 78 -6.03 -16.85 -23.85
C ILE A 78 -7.38 -16.57 -23.18
N LYS A 79 -7.99 -15.43 -23.47
CA LYS A 79 -9.33 -15.09 -22.98
C LYS A 79 -10.37 -16.16 -23.35
N THR A 80 -10.37 -16.58 -24.61
CA THR A 80 -11.25 -17.66 -25.07
C THR A 80 -11.01 -18.98 -24.33
N GLN A 81 -9.74 -19.33 -24.05
CA GLN A 81 -9.40 -20.52 -23.27
C GLN A 81 -9.86 -20.41 -21.81
N LEU A 82 -9.70 -19.23 -21.19
CA LEU A 82 -10.17 -19.00 -19.82
C LEU A 82 -11.70 -19.06 -19.72
N GLU A 83 -12.41 -18.52 -20.68
CA GLU A 83 -13.88 -18.56 -20.77
C GLU A 83 -14.41 -19.99 -20.94
N ALA A 84 -13.61 -20.91 -21.50
CA ALA A 84 -13.97 -22.33 -21.66
C ALA A 84 -13.85 -23.14 -20.35
N ILE A 85 -13.21 -22.61 -19.29
CA ILE A 85 -13.10 -23.29 -18.00
C ILE A 85 -14.37 -23.00 -17.18
N SER A 86 -15.24 -23.98 -17.07
CA SER A 86 -16.60 -23.82 -16.53
C SER A 86 -16.65 -23.47 -15.04
N ASP A 87 -15.63 -23.86 -14.26
CA ASP A 87 -15.52 -23.59 -12.82
C ASP A 87 -14.35 -22.64 -12.49
N LEU A 88 -13.95 -21.79 -13.43
CA LEU A 88 -12.88 -20.82 -13.20
C LEU A 88 -13.25 -19.86 -12.06
N ALA A 89 -12.43 -19.82 -11.02
CA ALA A 89 -12.64 -18.97 -9.85
C ALA A 89 -11.58 -17.88 -9.71
N LEU A 90 -10.37 -18.10 -10.25
CA LEU A 90 -9.25 -17.19 -10.08
C LEU A 90 -8.36 -17.15 -11.31
N VAL A 91 -7.98 -15.95 -11.74
CA VAL A 91 -6.91 -15.70 -12.70
C VAL A 91 -5.89 -14.76 -12.07
N VAL A 92 -4.60 -15.08 -12.18
CA VAL A 92 -3.51 -14.25 -11.65
C VAL A 92 -2.52 -13.92 -12.76
N PHE A 93 -2.14 -12.63 -12.86
CA PHE A 93 -1.03 -12.16 -13.69
C PHE A 93 0.09 -11.63 -12.77
N ASP A 94 1.24 -12.28 -12.79
CA ASP A 94 2.37 -11.96 -11.89
C ASP A 94 3.69 -11.81 -12.66
N PRO A 95 4.24 -10.59 -12.77
CA PRO A 95 3.62 -9.30 -12.45
C PRO A 95 2.91 -8.66 -13.66
N LEU A 96 2.00 -7.72 -13.45
CA LEU A 96 1.29 -7.01 -14.51
C LEU A 96 2.22 -6.36 -15.54
N ALA A 97 3.37 -5.85 -15.10
CA ALA A 97 4.35 -5.20 -15.95
C ALA A 97 4.85 -6.10 -17.10
N SER A 98 4.94 -7.41 -16.86
CA SER A 98 5.36 -8.40 -17.85
C SER A 98 4.30 -8.64 -18.94
N PHE A 99 3.04 -8.30 -18.68
CA PHE A 99 1.90 -8.61 -19.55
C PHE A 99 1.28 -7.37 -20.21
N ALA A 100 1.54 -6.16 -19.71
CA ALA A 100 0.80 -4.98 -20.18
C ALA A 100 0.97 -4.73 -21.68
N GLY A 101 2.20 -4.83 -22.19
CA GLY A 101 2.54 -4.51 -23.59
C GLY A 101 2.47 -3.00 -23.91
N LEU A 102 2.09 -2.18 -22.94
CA LEU A 102 1.96 -0.73 -23.00
C LEU A 102 2.74 -0.09 -21.85
N ASP A 103 3.13 1.16 -22.00
CA ASP A 103 3.80 1.91 -20.92
C ASP A 103 2.78 2.44 -19.91
N LEU A 104 2.59 1.67 -18.85
CA LEU A 104 1.68 2.02 -17.75
C LEU A 104 2.22 3.14 -16.85
N ASN A 105 3.51 3.50 -16.99
CA ASN A 105 4.11 4.57 -16.18
C ASN A 105 3.90 5.93 -16.82
N ALA A 106 3.94 6.01 -18.15
CA ALA A 106 3.89 7.27 -18.88
C ALA A 106 2.48 7.61 -19.40
N ASP A 107 1.62 6.61 -19.67
CA ASP A 107 0.29 6.85 -20.27
C ASP A 107 -0.86 6.37 -19.37
N PRO A 108 -1.59 7.31 -18.73
CA PRO A 108 -2.80 6.96 -17.94
C PRO A 108 -3.89 6.26 -18.76
N ARG A 109 -3.99 6.54 -20.08
CA ARG A 109 -4.97 5.89 -20.96
C ARG A 109 -4.64 4.42 -21.13
N ALA A 110 -3.33 4.08 -21.24
CA ALA A 110 -2.88 2.70 -21.29
C ALA A 110 -3.25 1.93 -20.00
N ALA A 111 -3.03 2.54 -18.84
CA ALA A 111 -3.39 1.96 -17.56
C ALA A 111 -4.91 1.73 -17.44
N SER A 112 -5.72 2.71 -17.84
CA SER A 112 -7.19 2.58 -17.85
C SER A 112 -7.66 1.53 -18.84
N TYR A 113 -7.04 1.44 -20.00
CA TYR A 113 -7.37 0.42 -21.00
C TYR A 113 -7.09 -0.99 -20.47
N ILE A 114 -5.89 -1.25 -19.96
CA ILE A 114 -5.49 -2.56 -19.41
C ILE A 114 -6.41 -2.96 -18.25
N THR A 115 -6.63 -2.08 -17.28
CA THR A 115 -7.51 -2.39 -16.14
C THR A 115 -8.96 -2.62 -16.58
N GLY A 116 -9.42 -1.90 -17.58
CA GLY A 116 -10.73 -2.12 -18.22
C GLY A 116 -10.86 -3.50 -18.86
N GLN A 117 -9.83 -3.96 -19.59
CA GLN A 117 -9.82 -5.30 -20.21
C GLN A 117 -9.79 -6.42 -19.17
N LEU A 118 -9.02 -6.25 -18.10
CA LEU A 118 -8.98 -7.21 -16.99
C LEU A 118 -10.32 -7.25 -16.22
N ALA A 119 -10.99 -6.11 -16.05
CA ALA A 119 -12.33 -6.06 -15.47
C ALA A 119 -13.38 -6.73 -16.38
N ALA A 120 -13.26 -6.57 -17.70
CA ALA A 120 -14.11 -7.28 -18.66
C ALA A 120 -13.89 -8.80 -18.57
N LEU A 121 -12.64 -9.26 -18.52
CA LEU A 121 -12.29 -10.67 -18.30
C LEU A 121 -12.92 -11.22 -17.02
N ALA A 122 -12.81 -10.49 -15.90
CA ALA A 122 -13.44 -10.89 -14.65
C ALA A 122 -14.97 -11.02 -14.75
N THR A 123 -15.59 -10.16 -15.55
CA THR A 123 -17.04 -10.19 -15.77
C THR A 123 -17.47 -11.36 -16.66
N THR A 124 -16.76 -11.61 -17.76
CA THR A 124 -17.13 -12.68 -18.72
C THR A 124 -16.89 -14.06 -18.14
N THR A 125 -15.82 -14.24 -17.36
CA THR A 125 -15.48 -15.53 -16.73
C THR A 125 -16.15 -15.74 -15.36
N ASN A 126 -16.74 -14.69 -14.76
CA ASN A 126 -17.21 -14.67 -13.38
C ASN A 126 -16.13 -15.09 -12.36
N ALA A 127 -14.87 -14.88 -12.69
CA ALA A 127 -13.71 -15.20 -11.85
C ALA A 127 -13.09 -13.93 -11.23
N ALA A 128 -12.42 -14.10 -10.10
CA ALA A 128 -11.55 -13.04 -9.58
C ALA A 128 -10.30 -12.91 -10.44
N VAL A 129 -10.00 -11.69 -10.91
CA VAL A 129 -8.75 -11.39 -11.62
C VAL A 129 -7.83 -10.59 -10.71
N ILE A 130 -6.68 -11.16 -10.39
CA ILE A 130 -5.66 -10.54 -9.53
C ILE A 130 -4.43 -10.21 -10.38
N VAL A 131 -3.88 -9.04 -10.17
CA VAL A 131 -2.59 -8.65 -10.74
C VAL A 131 -1.60 -8.32 -9.63
N ALA A 132 -0.42 -8.91 -9.68
CA ALA A 132 0.70 -8.46 -8.88
C ALA A 132 1.36 -7.26 -9.56
N HIS A 133 1.74 -6.25 -8.79
CA HIS A 133 2.38 -5.07 -9.35
C HIS A 133 3.41 -4.50 -8.39
N HIS A 134 4.51 -3.98 -8.94
CA HIS A 134 5.59 -3.46 -8.13
C HIS A 134 5.26 -2.10 -7.52
N ILE A 135 5.77 -1.86 -6.32
CA ILE A 135 5.87 -0.54 -5.71
C ILE A 135 7.22 0.08 -6.08
N ARG A 136 7.26 1.38 -6.27
CA ARG A 136 8.53 2.12 -6.40
C ARG A 136 9.37 1.88 -5.14
N LYS A 137 10.67 1.63 -5.32
CA LYS A 137 11.62 1.61 -4.20
C LYS A 137 11.60 3.00 -3.56
N ASN A 138 11.02 3.10 -2.40
CA ASN A 138 10.97 4.30 -1.60
C ASN A 138 11.25 3.91 -0.14
N ASP A 139 12.36 4.36 0.39
CA ASP A 139 12.76 4.13 1.79
C ASP A 139 12.04 5.17 2.67
N GLY A 140 10.77 5.00 2.91
CA GLY A 140 10.04 5.96 3.73
C GLY A 140 8.53 5.83 3.66
N ILE A 141 8.00 4.75 3.09
CA ILE A 141 6.57 4.50 3.12
C ILE A 141 6.16 4.14 4.54
N THR A 142 5.33 4.98 5.15
CA THR A 142 4.85 4.83 6.53
C THR A 142 3.34 4.65 6.60
N THR A 143 2.62 5.20 5.63
CA THR A 143 1.16 5.22 5.58
C THR A 143 0.59 4.44 4.40
N PRO A 144 -0.67 3.94 4.49
CA PRO A 144 -1.37 3.33 3.36
C PRO A 144 -1.52 4.26 2.16
N GLN A 145 -1.64 5.57 2.38
CA GLN A 145 -1.75 6.54 1.29
C GLN A 145 -0.42 6.64 0.52
N GLU A 146 0.69 6.76 1.22
CA GLU A 146 2.02 6.74 0.60
C GLU A 146 2.29 5.42 -0.14
N ALA A 147 1.84 4.29 0.43
CA ALA A 147 1.93 2.99 -0.22
C ALA A 147 1.12 2.94 -1.51
N ARG A 148 -0.09 3.52 -1.52
CA ARG A 148 -0.91 3.68 -2.72
C ARG A 148 -0.19 4.51 -3.79
N ASP A 149 0.35 5.65 -3.39
CA ASP A 149 1.01 6.59 -4.30
C ASP A 149 2.36 6.06 -4.81
N ALA A 150 2.94 5.10 -4.09
CA ALA A 150 4.16 4.40 -4.48
C ALA A 150 3.93 3.26 -5.49
N ILE A 151 2.69 2.84 -5.76
CA ILE A 151 2.41 1.83 -6.78
C ILE A 151 2.93 2.37 -8.12
N ARG A 152 3.76 1.55 -8.80
CA ARG A 152 4.36 1.95 -10.08
C ARG A 152 3.29 2.20 -11.14
N GLY A 153 3.53 3.20 -11.97
CA GLY A 153 2.61 3.60 -13.02
C GLY A 153 1.82 4.85 -12.64
N THR A 154 0.79 5.11 -13.42
CA THR A 154 -0.14 6.20 -13.15
C THR A 154 -1.15 5.79 -12.08
N THR A 155 -1.75 6.75 -11.39
CA THR A 155 -2.85 6.52 -10.45
C THR A 155 -4.01 5.75 -11.09
N ALA A 156 -4.14 5.80 -12.41
CA ALA A 156 -5.16 5.11 -13.20
C ALA A 156 -5.14 3.58 -13.01
N ILE A 157 -4.00 2.96 -12.69
CA ILE A 157 -3.93 1.53 -12.35
C ILE A 157 -4.75 1.25 -11.10
N VAL A 158 -4.47 2.00 -10.02
CA VAL A 158 -5.17 1.82 -8.73
C VAL A 158 -6.64 2.24 -8.87
N ASP A 159 -6.90 3.30 -9.64
CA ASP A 159 -8.27 3.79 -9.86
C ASP A 159 -9.11 2.82 -10.71
N GLY A 160 -8.48 2.08 -11.61
CA GLY A 160 -9.14 1.09 -12.48
C GLY A 160 -9.54 -0.21 -11.77
N VAL A 161 -8.87 -0.60 -10.68
CA VAL A 161 -9.20 -1.83 -9.96
C VAL A 161 -10.29 -1.62 -8.90
N ARG A 162 -11.00 -2.68 -8.52
CA ARG A 162 -12.04 -2.65 -7.49
C ARG A 162 -11.48 -2.72 -6.07
N PHE A 163 -10.33 -3.33 -5.93
CA PHE A 163 -9.68 -3.60 -4.66
C PHE A 163 -8.16 -3.60 -4.85
N ALA A 164 -7.43 -2.98 -3.94
CA ALA A 164 -5.98 -2.99 -3.94
C ALA A 164 -5.43 -3.15 -2.52
N ILE A 165 -4.47 -4.05 -2.38
CA ILE A 165 -3.67 -4.21 -1.16
C ILE A 165 -2.25 -3.80 -1.51
N ALA A 166 -1.62 -3.04 -0.64
CA ALA A 166 -0.19 -2.75 -0.73
C ALA A 166 0.57 -3.39 0.42
N PHE A 167 1.77 -3.88 0.12
CA PHE A 167 2.74 -4.34 1.11
C PHE A 167 4.01 -3.50 0.96
N TRP A 168 4.55 -3.02 2.06
CA TRP A 168 5.79 -2.22 2.07
C TRP A 168 6.70 -2.60 3.22
N ALA A 169 8.00 -2.36 3.08
CA ALA A 169 8.97 -2.66 4.11
C ALA A 169 8.73 -1.83 5.37
N ASN A 170 8.87 -2.45 6.53
CA ASN A 170 8.77 -1.80 7.83
C ASN A 170 10.12 -1.84 8.56
N THR A 171 11.08 -1.12 8.05
CA THR A 171 12.45 -1.10 8.59
C THR A 171 12.56 -0.35 9.93
N ALA A 172 11.72 0.65 10.14
CA ALA A 172 11.74 1.48 11.35
C ALA A 172 11.38 0.71 12.64
N GLU A 173 10.49 -0.28 12.53
CA GLU A 173 9.97 -1.02 13.69
C GLU A 173 10.47 -2.47 13.76
N GLU A 174 11.32 -2.91 12.82
CA GLU A 174 11.77 -4.30 12.74
C GLU A 174 12.31 -4.85 14.06
N LYS A 175 13.27 -4.16 14.67
CA LYS A 175 13.90 -4.62 15.92
C LYS A 175 12.88 -4.77 17.06
N LYS A 176 11.91 -3.86 17.11
CA LYS A 176 10.83 -3.90 18.11
C LYS A 176 9.90 -5.08 17.88
N ILE A 177 9.51 -5.33 16.62
CA ILE A 177 8.67 -6.46 16.24
C ILE A 177 9.34 -7.78 16.61
N PHE A 178 10.62 -7.97 16.29
CA PHE A 178 11.37 -9.17 16.63
C PHE A 178 11.50 -9.36 18.14
N ALA A 179 11.76 -8.29 18.89
CA ALA A 179 11.83 -8.35 20.35
C ALA A 179 10.47 -8.71 21.00
N GLU A 180 9.35 -8.18 20.50
CA GLU A 180 8.02 -8.53 20.99
C GLU A 180 7.60 -9.98 20.67
N LEU A 181 8.17 -10.56 19.62
CA LEU A 181 7.94 -11.96 19.23
C LEU A 181 8.92 -12.94 19.86
N ASP A 182 9.87 -12.46 20.66
CA ASP A 182 10.97 -13.27 21.22
C ASP A 182 11.72 -14.07 20.15
N GLN A 183 12.00 -13.41 19.00
CA GLN A 183 12.71 -13.99 17.86
C GLN A 183 14.04 -13.27 17.60
N GLU A 184 14.99 -14.00 17.04
CA GLU A 184 16.24 -13.42 16.59
C GLU A 184 15.99 -12.40 15.47
N TYR A 185 16.64 -11.23 15.59
CA TYR A 185 16.49 -10.14 14.62
C TYR A 185 17.03 -10.52 13.24
N ARG A 186 16.22 -10.26 12.22
CA ARG A 186 16.57 -10.46 10.82
C ARG A 186 16.27 -9.18 10.02
N PRO A 187 17.29 -8.58 9.38
CA PRO A 187 17.08 -7.35 8.61
C PRO A 187 16.23 -7.60 7.36
N ASN A 188 15.41 -6.61 7.00
CA ASN A 188 14.52 -6.63 5.82
C ASN A 188 13.49 -7.76 5.82
N ALA A 189 13.10 -8.25 6.99
CA ALA A 189 12.13 -9.32 7.14
C ALA A 189 10.72 -8.83 7.52
N CYS A 190 10.58 -7.58 7.98
CA CYS A 190 9.32 -7.02 8.40
C CYS A 190 8.65 -6.18 7.31
N PHE A 191 7.33 -6.34 7.21
CA PHE A 191 6.50 -5.62 6.25
C PHE A 191 5.23 -5.14 6.93
N LYS A 192 4.69 -4.04 6.42
CA LYS A 192 3.32 -3.61 6.67
C LYS A 192 2.47 -3.94 5.45
N GLY A 193 1.19 -4.19 5.67
CA GLY A 193 0.22 -4.39 4.61
C GLY A 193 -1.11 -3.78 4.97
N ALA A 194 -1.78 -3.17 3.99
CA ALA A 194 -3.10 -2.60 4.16
C ALA A 194 -3.89 -2.58 2.86
N VAL A 195 -5.22 -2.54 2.99
CA VAL A 195 -6.11 -2.23 1.87
C VAL A 195 -5.99 -0.74 1.57
N VAL A 196 -5.41 -0.40 0.41
CA VAL A 196 -5.21 0.99 -0.04
C VAL A 196 -6.34 1.49 -0.94
N LYS A 197 -7.13 0.58 -1.49
CA LYS A 197 -8.37 0.89 -2.23
C LYS A 197 -9.40 -0.21 -2.04
N ALA A 198 -10.64 0.17 -1.84
CA ALA A 198 -11.80 -0.72 -1.94
C ALA A 198 -13.03 0.08 -2.37
N ASN A 199 -13.78 -0.43 -3.34
CA ASN A 199 -15.05 0.16 -3.77
C ASN A 199 -16.22 -0.23 -2.85
N PHE A 200 -16.01 -1.24 -2.01
CA PHE A 200 -16.95 -1.73 -1.00
C PHE A 200 -16.31 -1.60 0.38
N GLY A 201 -17.11 -1.78 1.42
CA GLY A 201 -16.58 -1.79 2.79
C GLY A 201 -15.45 -2.81 2.95
N ALA A 202 -14.31 -2.35 3.42
CA ALA A 202 -13.15 -3.20 3.68
C ALA A 202 -12.46 -2.76 4.97
N ASP A 203 -11.89 -3.72 5.67
CA ASP A 203 -10.98 -3.44 6.77
C ASP A 203 -9.69 -2.84 6.20
N ARG A 204 -9.41 -1.60 6.58
CA ARG A 204 -8.22 -0.84 6.17
C ARG A 204 -7.12 -0.84 7.24
N THR A 205 -7.27 -1.63 8.27
CA THR A 205 -6.29 -1.76 9.35
C THR A 205 -4.94 -2.14 8.77
N VAL A 206 -3.92 -1.39 9.15
CA VAL A 206 -2.53 -1.74 8.82
C VAL A 206 -2.12 -2.94 9.66
N ARG A 207 -1.60 -3.96 9.02
CA ARG A 207 -1.17 -5.20 9.64
C ARG A 207 0.33 -5.39 9.47
N ASN A 208 0.95 -6.02 10.44
CA ASN A 208 2.37 -6.35 10.38
C ASN A 208 2.55 -7.78 9.90
N TYR A 209 3.60 -7.99 9.11
CA TYR A 209 3.96 -9.28 8.54
C TYR A 209 5.46 -9.51 8.72
N ILE A 210 5.82 -10.77 8.92
CA ILE A 210 7.21 -11.22 8.87
C ILE A 210 7.38 -12.20 7.70
N ARG A 211 8.49 -12.07 7.00
CA ARG A 211 8.89 -13.05 6.01
C ARG A 211 9.33 -14.33 6.71
N SER A 212 8.58 -15.40 6.52
CA SER A 212 8.92 -16.74 7.01
C SER A 212 10.06 -17.32 6.18
N GLU A 213 11.16 -17.70 6.82
CA GLU A 213 12.27 -18.38 6.13
C GLU A 213 11.88 -19.79 5.70
N ALA A 214 11.14 -20.48 6.56
CA ALA A 214 10.73 -21.84 6.29
C ALA A 214 9.76 -21.95 5.12
N ARG A 215 8.83 -21.00 5.00
CA ARG A 215 7.72 -21.04 4.04
C ARG A 215 7.87 -20.09 2.86
N ALA A 216 8.80 -19.13 2.90
CA ALA A 216 8.96 -18.08 1.88
C ALA A 216 7.70 -17.24 1.63
N VAL A 217 6.89 -17.05 2.65
CA VAL A 217 5.66 -16.24 2.63
C VAL A 217 5.73 -15.12 3.66
N LEU A 218 4.86 -14.15 3.53
CA LEU A 218 4.59 -13.17 4.58
C LEU A 218 3.54 -13.77 5.54
N GLU A 219 3.92 -13.95 6.79
CA GLU A 219 3.04 -14.39 7.86
C GLU A 219 2.60 -13.18 8.67
N GLU A 220 1.28 -13.03 8.83
CA GLU A 220 0.73 -11.97 9.68
C GLU A 220 1.14 -12.21 11.12
N VAL A 221 1.65 -11.17 11.76
CA VAL A 221 2.03 -11.21 13.18
C VAL A 221 1.11 -10.32 13.98
N PRO A 222 0.54 -10.84 15.07
CA PRO A 222 -0.42 -10.09 15.89
C PRO A 222 0.26 -9.05 16.78
N VAL A 223 1.34 -8.44 16.29
CA VAL A 223 2.02 -7.38 17.01
C VAL A 223 1.10 -6.17 16.96
N LYS A 224 0.40 -5.93 18.03
CA LYS A 224 -0.14 -4.62 18.33
C LYS A 224 1.05 -3.77 18.76
N ILE A 225 1.70 -3.10 17.81
CA ILE A 225 2.49 -1.94 18.15
C ILE A 225 1.47 -0.93 18.66
N VAL A 226 1.13 -1.05 19.93
CA VAL A 226 0.48 0.05 20.64
C VAL A 226 1.54 1.14 20.56
N PRO A 227 1.30 2.29 19.89
CA PRO A 227 2.19 3.40 19.99
C PRO A 227 2.40 3.57 21.51
N LYS A 228 3.64 3.56 21.99
CA LYS A 228 3.92 3.85 23.40
C LYS A 228 3.12 5.10 23.68
N ALA A 229 2.14 5.01 24.58
CA ALA A 229 1.33 6.17 24.90
C ALA A 229 2.33 7.25 25.31
N LEU A 230 2.46 8.28 24.47
CA LEU A 230 3.37 9.37 24.74
C LEU A 230 3.03 9.90 26.14
N SER A 231 4.01 10.01 26.99
CA SER A 231 3.82 10.79 28.22
C SER A 231 3.40 12.21 27.82
N ALA A 232 2.72 12.92 28.71
CA ALA A 232 2.33 14.29 28.43
C ALA A 232 3.53 15.16 28.06
N GLU A 233 4.70 14.89 28.66
CA GLU A 233 5.95 15.61 28.39
C GLU A 233 6.53 15.29 27.00
N GLU A 234 6.50 14.00 26.57
CA GLU A 234 6.94 13.59 25.24
C GLU A 234 6.03 14.18 24.16
N PHE A 235 4.71 14.21 24.41
CA PHE A 235 3.74 14.82 23.49
C PHE A 235 3.98 16.32 23.36
N ASP A 236 4.18 17.01 24.47
CA ASP A 236 4.47 18.44 24.51
C ASP A 236 5.72 18.77 23.71
N LYS A 237 6.79 18.02 23.94
CA LYS A 237 8.06 18.20 23.24
C LYS A 237 7.89 18.07 21.71
N LEU A 238 7.25 17.00 21.25
CA LEU A 238 7.01 16.79 19.81
C LEU A 238 6.12 17.89 19.21
N LEU A 239 5.12 18.35 19.94
CA LEU A 239 4.24 19.42 19.46
C LEU A 239 4.96 20.77 19.39
N ILE A 240 5.83 21.08 20.34
CA ILE A 240 6.66 22.29 20.37
C ILE A 240 7.65 22.26 19.20
N GLU A 241 8.32 21.13 18.96
CA GLU A 241 9.25 20.93 17.83
C GLU A 241 8.54 21.15 16.50
N ALA A 242 7.37 20.55 16.28
CA ALA A 242 6.58 20.73 15.07
C ALA A 242 6.13 22.18 14.84
N ILE A 243 5.75 22.88 15.90
CA ILE A 243 5.41 24.32 15.83
C ILE A 243 6.62 25.15 15.44
N SER A 244 7.79 24.85 16.01
CA SER A 244 9.05 25.52 15.70
C SER A 244 9.46 25.33 14.25
N GLU A 245 9.40 24.10 13.76
CA GLU A 245 9.74 23.77 12.37
C GLU A 245 8.81 24.48 11.37
N ALA A 246 7.49 24.48 11.64
CA ALA A 246 6.50 25.15 10.80
C ALA A 246 6.69 26.69 10.80
N GLU A 247 7.03 27.29 11.92
CA GLU A 247 7.36 28.71 12.02
C GLU A 247 8.60 29.04 11.20
N ASN A 248 9.68 28.26 11.33
CA ASN A 248 10.94 28.44 10.59
C ASN A 248 10.76 28.23 9.07
N ALA A 249 9.86 27.33 8.69
CA ALA A 249 9.50 27.08 7.29
C ALA A 249 8.58 28.17 6.69
N GLY A 250 8.15 29.17 7.47
CA GLY A 250 7.23 30.22 7.03
C GLY A 250 5.78 29.77 6.84
N THR A 251 5.40 28.61 7.36
CA THR A 251 4.05 28.03 7.30
C THR A 251 3.49 27.72 8.68
N PRO A 252 3.42 28.72 9.59
CA PRO A 252 3.08 28.48 10.99
C PRO A 252 1.66 27.95 11.16
N PHE A 253 1.45 27.14 12.18
CA PHE A 253 0.14 26.63 12.55
C PHE A 253 -0.69 27.68 13.33
N ALA A 254 -2.01 27.56 13.23
CA ALA A 254 -2.97 28.18 14.14
C ALA A 254 -3.54 27.14 15.11
N ILE A 255 -4.26 27.55 16.16
CA ILE A 255 -4.97 26.61 17.04
C ILE A 255 -6.12 25.91 16.33
N SER A 256 -6.78 26.61 15.41
CA SER A 256 -7.98 26.12 14.71
C SER A 256 -8.17 26.83 13.36
N GLY A 257 -9.09 26.34 12.55
CA GLY A 257 -9.36 26.85 11.20
C GLY A 257 -8.48 26.15 10.16
N ILE A 258 -8.50 26.59 8.91
CA ILE A 258 -7.80 25.94 7.78
C ILE A 258 -6.31 25.71 8.07
N SER A 259 -5.65 26.60 8.78
CA SER A 259 -4.25 26.47 9.22
C SER A 259 -4.10 25.87 10.62
N GLY A 260 -5.16 25.26 11.16
CA GLY A 260 -5.16 24.67 12.49
C GLY A 260 -4.27 23.45 12.62
N LEU A 261 -3.74 23.19 13.80
CA LEU A 261 -2.90 22.01 14.10
C LEU A 261 -3.60 20.71 13.70
N TYR A 262 -4.87 20.55 14.03
CA TYR A 262 -5.60 19.33 13.72
C TYR A 262 -5.96 19.21 12.22
N GLU A 263 -6.31 20.30 11.58
CA GLU A 263 -6.64 20.35 10.14
C GLU A 263 -5.42 20.06 9.25
N ASN A 264 -4.22 20.30 9.78
CA ASN A 264 -2.92 20.01 9.12
C ASN A 264 -2.13 18.92 9.86
N ARG A 265 -2.82 18.00 10.53
CA ARG A 265 -2.16 16.96 11.33
C ARG A 265 -1.22 16.06 10.53
N GLU A 266 -1.42 15.95 9.22
CA GLU A 266 -0.52 15.25 8.31
C GLU A 266 0.91 15.85 8.25
N LYS A 267 1.07 17.10 8.71
CA LYS A 267 2.36 17.78 8.83
C LYS A 267 2.97 17.65 10.23
N LEU A 268 2.23 17.08 11.18
CA LEU A 268 2.74 16.80 12.51
C LEU A 268 3.53 15.48 12.51
N PRO A 269 4.41 15.26 13.50
CA PRO A 269 5.01 13.96 13.75
C PRO A 269 3.97 12.83 13.78
N LEU A 270 4.33 11.68 13.26
CA LEU A 270 3.42 10.53 13.11
C LEU A 270 2.72 10.14 14.41
N GLU A 271 3.46 10.26 15.52
CA GLU A 271 2.99 9.97 16.87
C GLU A 271 1.84 10.88 17.31
N LEU A 272 1.69 12.05 16.70
CA LEU A 272 0.65 13.04 17.01
C LEU A 272 -0.55 12.97 16.05
N GLN A 273 -0.42 12.34 14.88
CA GLN A 273 -1.42 12.38 13.81
C GLN A 273 -2.74 11.68 14.16
N ASP A 274 -2.68 10.60 14.96
CA ASP A 274 -3.86 9.84 15.40
C ASP A 274 -4.53 10.39 16.65
N THR A 275 -4.08 11.56 17.11
CA THR A 275 -4.60 12.18 18.32
C THR A 275 -5.90 12.94 18.06
N SER A 276 -6.84 12.91 19.01
CA SER A 276 -8.12 13.60 18.85
C SER A 276 -7.94 15.12 18.77
N ARG A 277 -8.87 15.76 18.01
CA ARG A 277 -8.89 17.22 17.84
C ARG A 277 -8.87 17.98 19.16
N ASP A 278 -9.66 17.51 20.12
CA ASP A 278 -9.78 18.18 21.43
C ASP A 278 -8.50 18.04 22.26
N PHE A 279 -7.81 16.90 22.16
CA PHE A 279 -6.55 16.69 22.88
C PHE A 279 -5.44 17.61 22.34
N ILE A 280 -5.22 17.65 21.02
CA ILE A 280 -4.24 18.56 20.39
C ILE A 280 -4.53 20.02 20.75
N ARG A 281 -5.82 20.42 20.65
CA ARG A 281 -6.24 21.78 20.95
C ARG A 281 -6.04 22.17 22.41
N ASN A 282 -6.36 21.26 23.33
CA ASN A 282 -6.22 21.50 24.76
C ASN A 282 -4.74 21.53 25.16
N THR A 283 -3.90 20.67 24.57
CA THR A 283 -2.45 20.71 24.77
C THR A 283 -1.86 22.02 24.27
N ALA A 284 -2.19 22.46 23.06
CA ALA A 284 -1.73 23.76 22.55
C ALA A 284 -2.16 24.94 23.45
N LYS A 285 -3.39 24.93 23.97
CA LYS A 285 -3.84 25.96 24.95
C LYS A 285 -3.06 25.93 26.26
N ARG A 286 -2.74 24.74 26.76
CA ARG A 286 -1.95 24.55 27.98
C ARG A 286 -0.52 25.05 27.77
N LEU A 287 0.10 24.74 26.64
CA LEU A 287 1.44 25.21 26.28
C LEU A 287 1.50 26.72 26.09
N LEU A 288 0.44 27.35 25.57
CA LEU A 288 0.30 28.81 25.53
C LEU A 288 0.20 29.41 26.94
N ALA A 289 -0.62 28.81 27.82
CA ALA A 289 -0.79 29.28 29.19
C ALA A 289 0.48 29.15 30.01
N SER A 290 1.31 28.13 29.76
CA SER A 290 2.61 27.95 30.44
C SER A 290 3.75 28.74 29.80
N GLY A 291 3.51 29.47 28.71
CA GLY A 291 4.53 30.24 28.00
C GLY A 291 5.56 29.41 27.22
N GLN A 292 5.33 28.11 27.00
CA GLN A 292 6.24 27.26 26.24
C GLN A 292 6.09 27.48 24.72
N ILE A 293 4.92 27.92 24.27
CA ILE A 293 4.67 28.49 22.94
C ILE A 293 4.00 29.84 23.08
N CYS A 294 4.03 30.64 22.04
CA CYS A 294 3.40 31.97 22.07
C CYS A 294 2.53 32.20 20.81
N ARG A 295 1.79 33.30 20.81
CA ARG A 295 1.07 33.77 19.65
C ARG A 295 1.89 34.78 18.88
N THR A 296 2.11 34.53 17.61
CA THR A 296 2.83 35.41 16.70
C THR A 296 1.89 36.03 15.67
N GLY A 297 2.16 37.28 15.26
CA GLY A 297 1.45 37.99 14.20
C GLY A 297 2.28 38.04 12.93
N GLN A 298 1.66 37.89 11.76
CA GLN A 298 2.28 38.39 10.53
C GLN A 298 2.17 39.91 10.50
N THR A 299 3.26 40.57 10.07
CA THR A 299 3.35 42.01 9.92
C THR A 299 2.18 42.59 9.11
N GLY A 300 1.29 43.35 9.74
CA GLY A 300 0.33 44.17 9.04
C GLY A 300 -1.08 44.32 9.62
N ASN A 301 -1.59 43.35 10.35
CA ASN A 301 -2.89 43.44 11.05
C ASN A 301 -2.75 42.80 12.44
N GLY A 302 -3.12 43.51 13.48
CA GLY A 302 -2.87 43.26 14.90
C GLY A 302 -3.37 41.97 15.53
N ASP A 303 -3.84 40.98 14.77
CA ASP A 303 -4.29 39.69 15.28
C ASP A 303 -3.14 38.67 15.31
N LYS A 304 -2.63 38.42 16.52
CA LYS A 304 -1.66 37.34 16.80
C LYS A 304 -2.34 35.98 16.66
N LYS A 305 -2.44 35.45 15.43
CA LYS A 305 -3.17 34.23 15.11
C LYS A 305 -2.32 32.97 15.14
N TRP A 306 -1.04 33.10 14.83
CA TRP A 306 -0.13 31.98 14.60
C TRP A 306 0.54 31.50 15.88
N LEU A 307 0.91 30.22 15.93
CA LEU A 307 1.69 29.63 17.00
C LEU A 307 3.19 29.73 16.65
N GLY A 308 4.00 30.03 17.61
CA GLY A 308 5.45 30.11 17.50
C GLY A 308 6.15 29.88 18.83
N ILE A 309 7.47 29.88 18.77
CA ILE A 309 8.30 29.68 19.96
C ILE A 309 8.64 31.05 20.60
N PRO A 310 8.58 31.17 21.94
CA PRO A 310 8.97 32.37 22.63
C PRO A 310 10.44 32.71 22.35
N ASP A 311 10.68 33.87 21.74
CA ASP A 311 12.02 34.43 21.61
C ASP A 311 12.08 35.76 22.31
N ALA A 312 13.25 36.16 22.87
CA ALA A 312 13.42 37.30 23.79
C ALA A 312 12.97 38.68 23.28
N GLY A 313 12.38 38.75 22.07
CA GLY A 313 11.87 39.97 21.46
C GLY A 313 10.53 39.87 20.74
N ARG A 314 9.87 38.69 20.66
CA ARG A 314 8.68 38.46 19.81
C ARG A 314 7.35 38.22 20.53
N CYS A 315 7.38 37.99 21.82
CA CYS A 315 6.20 37.64 22.62
C CYS A 315 5.88 38.72 23.66
N ALA A 316 5.63 39.93 23.23
CA ALA A 316 5.09 40.99 24.07
C ALA A 316 3.67 41.39 23.65
#